data_56cd48e03350d991377563e57774d5bf
#
_entry.id   56cd48e03350d991377563e57774d5bf
#
_cell.length_a   1.000
_cell.length_b   1.000
_cell.length_c   1.000
_cell.angle_alpha   90.00
_cell.angle_beta   90.00
_cell.angle_gamma   90.00
#
_symmetry.space_group_name_H-M   'P 1'
#
loop_
_entity.id
_entity.type
_entity.pdbx_description
1 polymer ?
#
loop_
_entity_poly.entity_id
_entity_poly.type
_entity_poly.pdbx_seq_one_letter_code
_entity_poly.pdbx_strand_id
1 'polypeptide(L)'
;QNVEGKRQPILLLHGRGLYPNEPLVMNPIREGLMSEYNVFSIQLPVLEKGATYYKYKKIFSYSNERISAALEKIHSEYGKVIVIAHSCGAHMLSSYLDLHGGEYLESVILLSAGAVDKNQIATFFNYSLVDFKLLNIFGEFDHNSVIKHNDYLTSLKSEHITHQMLTDADHYYRDQSESLLLVLKKWLMSG
;
A
#
# COMPACT_ATOMS: atom_id res chain seq x y z
N GLN A 1 1.98 -20.97 -10.35
CA GLN A 1 0.90 -21.95 -10.58
C GLN A 1 -0.41 -21.32 -10.16
N ASN A 2 -1.36 -21.17 -11.09
CA ASN A 2 -2.74 -20.83 -10.78
C ASN A 2 -3.27 -21.93 -9.86
N VAL A 3 -3.47 -21.63 -8.59
CA VAL A 3 -4.12 -22.58 -7.68
C VAL A 3 -5.62 -22.37 -7.89
N GLU A 4 -6.23 -23.33 -8.53
CA GLU A 4 -7.67 -23.37 -8.80
C GLU A 4 -8.44 -23.07 -7.51
N GLY A 5 -9.29 -22.04 -7.52
CA GLY A 5 -10.09 -21.60 -6.37
C GLY A 5 -9.53 -20.45 -5.53
N LYS A 6 -8.34 -19.88 -5.83
CA LYS A 6 -7.88 -18.66 -5.17
C LYS A 6 -8.57 -17.42 -5.73
N ARG A 7 -8.78 -16.43 -4.84
CA ARG A 7 -9.34 -15.12 -5.19
C ARG A 7 -8.33 -14.27 -5.97
N GLN A 8 -8.68 -13.03 -6.29
CA GLN A 8 -7.87 -12.07 -7.03
C GLN A 8 -6.42 -11.99 -6.53
N PRO A 9 -5.48 -11.60 -7.40
CA PRO A 9 -4.08 -11.43 -7.01
C PRO A 9 -3.88 -10.20 -6.13
N ILE A 10 -2.96 -10.31 -5.17
CA ILE A 10 -2.55 -9.20 -4.30
C ILE A 10 -1.08 -8.90 -4.54
N LEU A 11 -0.74 -7.61 -4.78
CA LEU A 11 0.62 -7.11 -4.86
C LEU A 11 0.96 -6.30 -3.61
N LEU A 12 2.01 -6.69 -2.89
CA LEU A 12 2.52 -6.00 -1.70
C LEU A 12 3.68 -5.06 -2.06
N LEU A 13 3.60 -3.81 -1.59
CA LEU A 13 4.61 -2.76 -1.78
C LEU A 13 5.14 -2.31 -0.41
N HIS A 14 6.38 -2.65 -0.10
CA HIS A 14 7.01 -2.38 1.19
C HIS A 14 7.39 -0.90 1.42
N GLY A 15 7.60 -0.50 2.67
CA GLY A 15 8.02 0.84 3.06
C GLY A 15 9.50 1.16 2.78
N ARG A 16 9.90 2.38 3.15
CA ARG A 16 11.26 2.93 2.97
C ARG A 16 12.32 2.09 3.68
N GLY A 17 13.36 1.70 2.94
CA GLY A 17 14.49 0.93 3.49
C GLY A 17 14.16 -0.51 3.87
N LEU A 18 12.95 -0.98 3.53
CA LEU A 18 12.48 -2.33 3.81
C LEU A 18 12.67 -3.26 2.60
N TYR A 19 12.10 -4.45 2.65
CA TYR A 19 12.21 -5.48 1.63
C TYR A 19 10.92 -6.33 1.56
N PRO A 20 10.74 -7.15 0.50
CA PRO A 20 9.47 -7.83 0.21
C PRO A 20 8.92 -8.74 1.31
N ASN A 21 9.79 -9.27 2.16
CA ASN A 21 9.43 -10.21 3.22
C ASN A 21 9.83 -9.68 4.61
N GLU A 22 9.76 -8.36 4.82
CA GLU A 22 10.11 -7.79 6.11
C GLU A 22 9.10 -8.24 7.19
N PRO A 23 9.58 -8.51 8.42
CA PRO A 23 8.83 -9.29 9.40
C PRO A 23 7.69 -8.54 10.08
N LEU A 24 7.63 -7.20 10.02
CA LEU A 24 6.65 -6.43 10.80
C LEU A 24 5.32 -6.26 10.06
N VAL A 25 5.34 -5.99 8.75
CA VAL A 25 4.14 -5.69 7.96
C VAL A 25 3.96 -6.66 6.80
N MET A 26 4.96 -6.75 5.89
CA MET A 26 4.80 -7.50 4.63
C MET A 26 4.68 -8.99 4.84
N ASN A 27 5.53 -9.60 5.67
CA ASN A 27 5.48 -11.04 5.90
C ASN A 27 4.20 -11.51 6.61
N PRO A 28 3.73 -10.87 7.71
CA PRO A 28 2.47 -11.23 8.33
C PRO A 28 1.27 -11.15 7.37
N ILE A 29 1.21 -10.10 6.54
CA ILE A 29 0.14 -9.95 5.55
C ILE A 29 0.23 -11.06 4.51
N ARG A 30 1.41 -11.34 3.96
CA ARG A 30 1.62 -12.39 2.98
C ARG A 30 1.19 -13.75 3.53
N GLU A 31 1.67 -14.12 4.71
CA GLU A 31 1.32 -15.41 5.34
C GLU A 31 -0.16 -15.50 5.70
N GLY A 32 -0.74 -14.43 6.20
CA GLY A 32 -2.14 -14.39 6.57
C GLY A 32 -3.12 -14.47 5.39
N LEU A 33 -2.70 -14.07 4.17
CA LEU A 33 -3.56 -14.04 2.99
C LEU A 33 -3.25 -15.13 1.96
N MET A 34 -2.06 -15.75 1.97
CA MET A 34 -1.62 -16.68 0.92
C MET A 34 -2.43 -17.96 0.79
N SER A 35 -3.22 -18.33 1.80
CA SER A 35 -4.14 -19.47 1.71
C SER A 35 -5.33 -19.20 0.79
N GLU A 36 -5.77 -17.93 0.69
CA GLU A 36 -6.97 -17.53 -0.03
C GLU A 36 -6.68 -16.73 -1.31
N TYR A 37 -5.52 -16.06 -1.40
CA TYR A 37 -5.13 -15.17 -2.49
C TYR A 37 -3.79 -15.59 -3.11
N ASN A 38 -3.57 -15.18 -4.37
CA ASN A 38 -2.24 -15.24 -4.98
C ASN A 38 -1.48 -13.98 -4.55
N VAL A 39 -0.58 -14.10 -3.57
CA VAL A 39 0.11 -12.94 -2.98
C VAL A 39 1.52 -12.82 -3.56
N PHE A 40 1.80 -11.67 -4.14
CA PHE A 40 3.08 -11.27 -4.71
C PHE A 40 3.69 -10.15 -3.89
N SER A 41 4.99 -10.10 -3.79
CA SER A 41 5.70 -9.00 -3.16
C SER A 41 6.95 -8.68 -3.96
N ILE A 42 7.19 -7.42 -4.29
CA ILE A 42 8.32 -7.00 -5.11
C ILE A 42 9.31 -6.16 -4.31
N GLN A 43 10.59 -6.21 -4.71
CA GLN A 43 11.59 -5.30 -4.17
C GLN A 43 11.46 -3.95 -4.84
N LEU A 44 10.99 -2.96 -4.10
CA LEU A 44 11.06 -1.56 -4.50
C LEU A 44 12.49 -1.02 -4.38
N PRO A 45 12.86 0.06 -5.09
CA PRO A 45 14.17 0.71 -4.92
C PRO A 45 14.37 1.17 -3.48
N VAL A 46 15.54 0.88 -2.93
CA VAL A 46 15.95 1.32 -1.60
C VAL A 46 17.25 2.10 -1.66
N LEU A 47 17.38 3.11 -0.80
CA LEU A 47 18.57 3.91 -0.61
C LEU A 47 19.26 3.53 0.71
N GLU A 48 20.40 4.12 0.96
CA GLU A 48 21.20 3.96 2.19
C GLU A 48 20.35 4.26 3.44
N LYS A 49 20.72 3.64 4.57
CA LYS A 49 20.09 3.88 5.87
C LYS A 49 20.10 5.38 6.22
N GLY A 50 18.95 5.92 6.59
CA GLY A 50 18.80 7.33 6.93
C GLY A 50 18.54 8.26 5.74
N ALA A 51 18.41 7.73 4.51
CA ALA A 51 17.96 8.54 3.38
C ALA A 51 16.55 9.10 3.62
N THR A 52 16.40 10.41 3.40
CA THR A 52 15.14 11.12 3.63
C THR A 52 14.11 10.84 2.54
N TYR A 53 12.84 11.19 2.80
CA TYR A 53 11.78 11.13 1.80
C TYR A 53 12.13 11.90 0.52
N TYR A 54 12.72 13.08 0.61
CA TYR A 54 13.11 13.86 -0.57
C TYR A 54 14.21 13.20 -1.41
N LYS A 55 15.08 12.40 -0.80
CA LYS A 55 16.04 11.56 -1.55
C LYS A 55 15.30 10.42 -2.27
N TYR A 56 14.38 9.75 -1.58
CA TYR A 56 13.56 8.69 -2.17
C TYR A 56 12.69 9.18 -3.33
N LYS A 57 12.13 10.37 -3.23
CA LYS A 57 11.32 10.97 -4.32
C LYS A 57 12.09 11.05 -5.65
N LYS A 58 13.42 11.21 -5.61
CA LYS A 58 14.27 11.26 -6.81
C LYS A 58 14.38 9.91 -7.55
N ILE A 59 14.06 8.81 -6.89
CA ILE A 59 14.15 7.47 -7.45
C ILE A 59 12.77 6.83 -7.69
N PHE A 60 11.69 7.59 -7.58
CA PHE A 60 10.33 7.08 -7.82
C PHE A 60 10.13 6.61 -9.26
N SER A 61 10.84 7.16 -10.25
CA SER A 61 10.83 6.63 -11.63
C SER A 61 11.19 5.15 -11.70
N TYR A 62 12.22 4.73 -10.96
CA TYR A 62 12.60 3.30 -10.92
C TYR A 62 11.55 2.44 -10.20
N SER A 63 10.82 3.00 -9.23
CA SER A 63 9.70 2.27 -8.61
C SER A 63 8.52 2.15 -9.57
N ASN A 64 8.24 3.19 -10.37
CA ASN A 64 7.17 3.16 -11.36
C ASN A 64 7.40 2.06 -12.40
N GLU A 65 8.63 1.91 -12.91
CA GLU A 65 9.00 0.83 -13.84
C GLU A 65 8.78 -0.56 -13.22
N ARG A 66 9.19 -0.76 -11.96
CA ARG A 66 9.01 -2.04 -11.26
C ARG A 66 7.55 -2.36 -10.96
N ILE A 67 6.77 -1.36 -10.55
CA ILE A 67 5.35 -1.51 -10.28
C ILE A 67 4.61 -1.82 -11.60
N SER A 68 4.92 -1.10 -12.69
CA SER A 68 4.34 -1.35 -14.01
C SER A 68 4.59 -2.78 -14.47
N ALA A 69 5.84 -3.22 -14.49
CA ALA A 69 6.21 -4.57 -14.93
C ALA A 69 5.54 -5.66 -14.08
N ALA A 70 5.43 -5.45 -12.76
CA ALA A 70 4.76 -6.39 -11.87
C ALA A 70 3.25 -6.44 -12.12
N LEU A 71 2.59 -5.28 -12.24
CA LEU A 71 1.15 -5.20 -12.49
C LEU A 71 0.79 -5.79 -13.85
N GLU A 72 1.52 -5.46 -14.92
CA GLU A 72 1.33 -6.03 -16.26
C GLU A 72 1.44 -7.55 -16.23
N LYS A 73 2.48 -8.09 -15.58
CA LYS A 73 2.70 -9.53 -15.48
C LYS A 73 1.59 -10.23 -14.68
N ILE A 74 1.23 -9.69 -13.52
CA ILE A 74 0.20 -10.27 -12.68
C ILE A 74 -1.17 -10.15 -13.36
N HIS A 75 -1.48 -8.99 -13.93
CA HIS A 75 -2.74 -8.76 -14.64
C HIS A 75 -2.92 -9.70 -15.82
N SER A 76 -1.88 -9.95 -16.60
CA SER A 76 -1.94 -10.86 -17.76
C SER A 76 -2.25 -12.32 -17.38
N GLU A 77 -1.93 -12.73 -16.15
CA GLU A 77 -2.13 -14.11 -15.68
C GLU A 77 -3.39 -14.28 -14.80
N TYR A 78 -3.76 -13.22 -14.06
CA TYR A 78 -4.76 -13.34 -12.98
C TYR A 78 -5.88 -12.28 -13.07
N GLY A 79 -5.82 -11.32 -13.99
CA GLY A 79 -6.76 -10.20 -14.05
C GLY A 79 -6.39 -9.04 -13.13
N LYS A 80 -7.37 -8.20 -12.81
CA LYS A 80 -7.15 -7.00 -11.99
C LYS A 80 -6.56 -7.32 -10.61
N VAL A 81 -5.69 -6.43 -10.15
CA VAL A 81 -4.79 -6.63 -9.00
C VAL A 81 -5.20 -5.77 -7.81
N ILE A 82 -5.28 -6.36 -6.64
CA ILE A 82 -5.39 -5.63 -5.37
C ILE A 82 -3.97 -5.21 -4.97
N VAL A 83 -3.73 -3.93 -4.70
CA VAL A 83 -2.43 -3.45 -4.25
C VAL A 83 -2.50 -3.06 -2.77
N ILE A 84 -1.60 -3.62 -1.95
CA ILE A 84 -1.42 -3.22 -0.55
C ILE A 84 -0.07 -2.53 -0.43
N ALA A 85 -0.07 -1.25 -0.08
CA ALA A 85 1.13 -0.42 -0.08
C ALA A 85 1.37 0.23 1.31
N HIS A 86 2.54 -0.02 1.90
CA HIS A 86 2.91 0.49 3.21
C HIS A 86 3.85 1.70 3.12
N SER A 87 3.54 2.76 3.86
CA SER A 87 4.44 3.90 4.09
C SER A 87 5.00 4.50 2.78
N CYS A 88 6.30 4.47 2.54
CA CYS A 88 6.93 4.95 1.31
C CYS A 88 6.47 4.17 0.06
N GLY A 89 6.09 2.89 0.19
CA GLY A 89 5.47 2.13 -0.89
C GLY A 89 4.18 2.76 -1.39
N ALA A 90 3.39 3.38 -0.50
CA ALA A 90 2.20 4.13 -0.86
C ALA A 90 2.54 5.40 -1.68
N HIS A 91 3.62 6.10 -1.35
CA HIS A 91 4.10 7.22 -2.17
C HIS A 91 4.60 6.80 -3.55
N MET A 92 5.28 5.65 -3.63
CA MET A 92 5.73 5.07 -4.90
C MET A 92 4.53 4.64 -5.76
N LEU A 93 3.51 4.05 -5.15
CA LEU A 93 2.24 3.74 -5.83
C LEU A 93 1.55 5.02 -6.33
N SER A 94 1.49 6.08 -5.50
CA SER A 94 0.93 7.37 -5.92
C SER A 94 1.67 7.94 -7.14
N SER A 95 3.00 7.86 -7.16
CA SER A 95 3.80 8.28 -8.31
C SER A 95 3.54 7.43 -9.57
N TYR A 96 3.32 6.14 -9.41
CA TYR A 96 2.91 5.25 -10.50
C TYR A 96 1.53 5.66 -11.06
N LEU A 97 0.55 5.89 -10.18
CA LEU A 97 -0.81 6.26 -10.56
C LEU A 97 -0.89 7.59 -11.28
N ASP A 98 -0.07 8.57 -10.90
CA ASP A 98 0.04 9.87 -11.58
C ASP A 98 0.45 9.73 -13.06
N LEU A 99 1.25 8.71 -13.40
CA LEU A 99 1.77 8.50 -14.74
C LEU A 99 0.97 7.51 -15.59
N HIS A 100 0.44 6.46 -14.94
CA HIS A 100 -0.12 5.29 -15.64
C HIS A 100 -1.61 5.09 -15.37
N GLY A 101 -2.18 5.80 -14.37
CA GLY A 101 -3.55 5.56 -13.93
C GLY A 101 -3.72 4.21 -13.22
N GLY A 102 -4.99 3.79 -13.06
CA GLY A 102 -5.36 2.59 -12.28
C GLY A 102 -5.94 1.44 -13.11
N GLU A 103 -5.68 1.35 -14.40
CA GLU A 103 -6.33 0.39 -15.31
C GLU A 103 -6.23 -1.07 -14.84
N TYR A 104 -5.07 -1.48 -14.30
CA TYR A 104 -4.83 -2.84 -13.82
C TYR A 104 -5.33 -3.10 -12.41
N LEU A 105 -5.82 -2.07 -11.70
CA LEU A 105 -6.17 -2.17 -10.29
C LEU A 105 -7.64 -2.58 -10.10
N GLU A 106 -7.86 -3.51 -9.19
CA GLU A 106 -9.17 -3.83 -8.62
C GLU A 106 -9.49 -2.91 -7.44
N SER A 107 -8.52 -2.78 -6.55
CA SER A 107 -8.61 -1.95 -5.36
C SER A 107 -7.24 -1.63 -4.78
N VAL A 108 -7.17 -0.64 -3.90
CA VAL A 108 -5.95 -0.22 -3.23
C VAL A 108 -6.16 -0.21 -1.71
N ILE A 109 -5.19 -0.74 -0.98
CA ILE A 109 -5.11 -0.63 0.47
C ILE A 109 -3.84 0.13 0.82
N LEU A 110 -3.99 1.27 1.47
CA LEU A 110 -2.90 2.09 1.98
C LEU A 110 -2.70 1.80 3.45
N LEU A 111 -1.48 1.46 3.83
CA LEU A 111 -1.09 1.21 5.21
C LEU A 111 -0.12 2.31 5.66
N SER A 112 -0.50 3.08 6.67
CA SER A 112 0.35 4.17 7.21
C SER A 112 0.91 5.09 6.13
N ALA A 113 0.09 5.45 5.14
CA ALA A 113 0.47 6.30 4.02
C ALA A 113 0.67 7.76 4.46
N GLY A 114 1.54 8.49 3.75
CA GLY A 114 1.80 9.89 4.06
C GLY A 114 3.00 10.15 4.98
N ALA A 115 3.72 9.11 5.39
CA ALA A 115 4.90 9.24 6.24
C ALA A 115 6.05 9.97 5.52
N VAL A 116 6.46 11.12 6.06
CA VAL A 116 7.60 11.92 5.59
C VAL A 116 8.44 12.39 6.77
N ASP A 117 9.68 12.75 6.51
CA ASP A 117 10.57 13.27 7.54
C ASP A 117 10.12 14.67 8.01
N LYS A 118 10.54 15.07 9.21
CA LYS A 118 10.24 16.37 9.79
C LYS A 118 10.60 17.49 8.80
N ASN A 119 9.70 18.47 8.65
CA ASN A 119 9.80 19.60 7.73
C ASN A 119 9.81 19.24 6.24
N GLN A 120 9.39 18.02 5.87
CA GLN A 120 9.16 17.65 4.49
C GLN A 120 7.66 17.58 4.19
N ILE A 121 7.31 17.78 2.92
CA ILE A 121 5.92 17.77 2.46
C ILE A 121 5.76 16.54 1.55
N ALA A 122 4.78 15.70 1.88
CA ALA A 122 4.39 14.58 1.04
C ALA A 122 3.72 15.08 -0.25
N THR A 123 3.94 14.33 -1.32
CA THR A 123 3.16 14.48 -2.55
C THR A 123 2.12 13.35 -2.56
N PHE A 124 0.87 13.69 -2.82
CA PHE A 124 -0.23 12.73 -2.82
C PHE A 124 -0.90 12.70 -4.18
N PHE A 125 -1.30 11.51 -4.58
CA PHE A 125 -2.20 11.30 -5.69
C PHE A 125 -3.63 11.72 -5.31
N ASN A 126 -4.37 12.27 -6.26
CA ASN A 126 -5.79 12.60 -6.02
C ASN A 126 -6.67 11.36 -6.22
N TYR A 127 -6.87 10.61 -5.16
CA TYR A 127 -7.68 9.39 -5.17
C TYR A 127 -9.19 9.61 -5.43
N SER A 128 -9.67 10.87 -5.52
CA SER A 128 -11.05 11.11 -5.94
C SER A 128 -11.28 10.92 -7.45
N LEU A 129 -10.20 10.76 -8.23
CA LEU A 129 -10.23 10.60 -9.69
C LEU A 129 -10.20 9.12 -10.14
N VAL A 130 -10.26 8.18 -9.22
CA VAL A 130 -10.17 6.74 -9.53
C VAL A 130 -11.51 6.04 -9.34
N ASP A 131 -11.72 4.97 -10.13
CA ASP A 131 -12.94 4.17 -10.09
C ASP A 131 -12.82 2.94 -9.17
N PHE A 132 -11.62 2.66 -8.62
CA PHE A 132 -11.40 1.55 -7.72
C PHE A 132 -11.66 1.92 -6.25
N LYS A 133 -12.02 0.93 -5.44
CA LYS A 133 -12.19 1.09 -3.98
C LYS A 133 -10.83 1.28 -3.31
N LEU A 134 -10.77 2.15 -2.30
CA LEU A 134 -9.59 2.40 -1.49
C LEU A 134 -9.88 2.20 0.00
N LEU A 135 -9.05 1.43 0.67
CA LEU A 135 -9.01 1.34 2.13
C LEU A 135 -7.75 2.04 2.65
N ASN A 136 -7.92 3.04 3.50
CA ASN A 136 -6.82 3.70 4.19
C ASN A 136 -6.78 3.24 5.65
N ILE A 137 -5.72 2.52 6.04
CA ILE A 137 -5.49 2.04 7.41
C ILE A 137 -4.29 2.78 8.01
N PHE A 138 -4.43 3.26 9.24
CA PHE A 138 -3.36 3.91 9.97
C PHE A 138 -3.45 3.59 11.46
N GLY A 139 -2.32 3.65 12.16
CA GLY A 139 -2.25 3.42 13.59
C GLY A 139 -2.62 4.65 14.41
N GLU A 140 -3.19 4.46 15.60
CA GLU A 140 -3.46 5.55 16.55
C GLU A 140 -2.19 6.30 16.94
N PHE A 141 -1.06 5.61 17.06
CA PHE A 141 0.25 6.17 17.38
C PHE A 141 1.17 6.34 16.17
N ASP A 142 0.58 6.54 15.00
CA ASP A 142 1.33 6.78 13.76
C ASP A 142 1.94 8.18 13.72
N HIS A 143 2.78 8.44 12.73
CA HIS A 143 3.39 9.75 12.54
C HIS A 143 2.36 10.84 12.24
N ASN A 144 2.57 12.06 12.75
CA ASN A 144 1.70 13.22 12.48
C ASN A 144 1.45 13.46 10.98
N SER A 145 2.42 13.14 10.12
CA SER A 145 2.26 13.28 8.68
C SER A 145 1.29 12.26 8.08
N VAL A 146 1.18 11.07 8.68
CA VAL A 146 0.19 10.05 8.31
C VAL A 146 -1.21 10.51 8.71
N ILE A 147 -1.37 11.07 9.92
CA ILE A 147 -2.66 11.62 10.37
C ILE A 147 -3.12 12.76 9.43
N LYS A 148 -2.23 13.67 9.06
CA LYS A 148 -2.53 14.72 8.07
C LYS A 148 -2.90 14.17 6.69
N HIS A 149 -2.30 13.06 6.28
CA HIS A 149 -2.67 12.41 5.03
C HIS A 149 -4.09 11.80 5.12
N ASN A 150 -4.43 11.19 6.25
CA ASN A 150 -5.80 10.73 6.50
C ASN A 150 -6.81 11.88 6.45
N ASP A 151 -6.50 13.04 7.07
CA ASP A 151 -7.35 14.23 7.01
C ASP A 151 -7.53 14.72 5.56
N TYR A 152 -6.46 14.71 4.77
CA TYR A 152 -6.53 15.01 3.34
C TYR A 152 -7.47 14.03 2.60
N LEU A 153 -7.28 12.73 2.74
CA LEU A 153 -8.14 11.74 2.10
C LEU A 153 -9.62 11.88 2.52
N THR A 154 -9.87 12.16 3.79
CA THR A 154 -11.22 12.41 4.32
C THR A 154 -11.84 13.66 3.69
N SER A 155 -11.03 14.69 3.43
CA SER A 155 -11.48 15.94 2.81
C SER A 155 -11.94 15.77 1.36
N LEU A 156 -11.52 14.72 0.67
CA LEU A 156 -11.94 14.39 -0.70
C LEU A 156 -13.42 13.98 -0.78
N LYS A 157 -14.03 13.58 0.33
CA LYS A 157 -15.45 13.16 0.42
C LYS A 157 -15.85 12.13 -0.64
N SER A 158 -14.93 11.24 -1.01
CA SER A 158 -15.16 10.20 -2.00
C SER A 158 -15.79 8.97 -1.35
N GLU A 159 -16.89 8.48 -1.93
CA GLU A 159 -17.58 7.26 -1.48
C GLU A 159 -16.72 5.99 -1.70
N HIS A 160 -15.71 6.07 -2.54
CA HIS A 160 -14.77 4.96 -2.82
C HIS A 160 -13.69 4.81 -1.74
N ILE A 161 -13.55 5.79 -0.82
CA ILE A 161 -12.50 5.78 0.21
C ILE A 161 -13.08 5.38 1.56
N THR A 162 -12.59 4.28 2.11
CA THR A 162 -12.89 3.83 3.46
C THR A 162 -11.70 4.09 4.37
N HIS A 163 -11.94 4.56 5.59
CA HIS A 163 -10.89 4.85 6.58
C HIS A 163 -11.02 3.92 7.78
N GLN A 164 -9.89 3.41 8.25
CA GLN A 164 -9.81 2.57 9.43
C GLN A 164 -8.60 2.95 10.29
N MET A 165 -8.84 3.48 11.46
CA MET A 165 -7.80 3.61 12.49
C MET A 165 -7.71 2.30 13.27
N LEU A 166 -6.49 1.83 13.53
CA LEU A 166 -6.21 0.74 14.45
C LEU A 166 -5.75 1.28 15.79
N THR A 167 -6.50 0.97 16.83
CA THR A 167 -6.17 1.34 18.22
C THR A 167 -4.88 0.65 18.64
N ASP A 168 -4.10 1.32 19.47
CA ASP A 168 -2.80 0.86 20.00
C ASP A 168 -1.74 0.50 18.93
N ALA A 169 -1.97 0.84 17.66
CA ALA A 169 -1.05 0.55 16.59
C ALA A 169 -0.08 1.71 16.32
N ASP A 170 1.18 1.36 16.08
CA ASP A 170 2.20 2.27 15.58
C ASP A 170 2.33 2.21 14.05
N HIS A 171 3.31 2.94 13.49
CA HIS A 171 3.61 2.98 12.06
C HIS A 171 3.89 1.60 11.42
N TYR A 172 4.35 0.63 12.18
CA TYR A 172 4.70 -0.72 11.74
C TYR A 172 3.74 -1.79 12.25
N TYR A 173 2.65 -1.40 12.89
CA TYR A 173 1.64 -2.31 13.47
C TYR A 173 2.25 -3.35 14.41
N ARG A 174 3.31 -2.98 15.17
CA ARG A 174 3.93 -3.87 16.15
C ARG A 174 2.89 -4.37 17.14
N ASP A 175 2.94 -5.66 17.40
CA ASP A 175 1.98 -6.35 18.28
C ASP A 175 0.49 -6.23 17.86
N GLN A 176 0.22 -5.66 16.66
CA GLN A 176 -1.12 -5.48 16.09
C GLN A 176 -1.30 -6.17 14.72
N SER A 177 -0.41 -7.10 14.36
CA SER A 177 -0.46 -7.80 13.07
C SER A 177 -1.75 -8.61 12.89
N GLU A 178 -2.27 -9.22 13.95
CA GLU A 178 -3.55 -9.97 13.92
C GLU A 178 -4.74 -9.03 13.71
N SER A 179 -4.78 -7.90 14.41
CA SER A 179 -5.81 -6.87 14.23
C SER A 179 -5.79 -6.30 12.82
N LEU A 180 -4.61 -6.02 12.28
CA LEU A 180 -4.44 -5.59 10.90
C LEU A 180 -4.98 -6.63 9.92
N LEU A 181 -4.60 -7.90 10.07
CA LEU A 181 -5.08 -8.99 9.23
C LEU A 181 -6.59 -9.15 9.29
N LEU A 182 -7.20 -9.01 10.46
CA LEU A 182 -8.66 -9.09 10.63
C LEU A 182 -9.36 -8.00 9.81
N VAL A 183 -8.87 -6.76 9.87
CA VAL A 183 -9.42 -5.64 9.09
C VAL A 183 -9.25 -5.89 7.59
N LEU A 184 -8.05 -6.31 7.15
CA LEU A 184 -7.77 -6.64 5.76
C LEU A 184 -8.72 -7.72 5.24
N LYS A 185 -8.84 -8.85 5.95
CA LYS A 185 -9.73 -9.96 5.55
C LYS A 185 -11.18 -9.52 5.47
N LYS A 186 -11.67 -8.80 6.48
CA LYS A 186 -13.05 -8.30 6.49
C LYS A 186 -13.33 -7.41 5.28
N TRP A 187 -12.43 -6.50 4.95
CA TRP A 187 -12.60 -5.59 3.82
C TRP A 187 -12.51 -6.32 2.47
N LEU A 188 -11.54 -7.22 2.31
CA LEU A 188 -11.37 -8.04 1.11
C LEU A 188 -12.55 -8.99 0.84
N MET A 189 -13.31 -9.36 1.86
CA MET A 189 -14.51 -10.20 1.73
C MET A 189 -15.78 -9.40 1.43
N SER A 190 -15.79 -8.09 1.65
CA SER A 190 -16.95 -7.22 1.45
C SER A 190 -17.02 -6.59 0.05
N GLY A 191 -16.00 -6.75 -0.75
CA GLY A 191 -15.89 -6.28 -2.14
C GLY A 191 -16.03 -7.37 -3.13
#